data_a7c1350f2d25ee36b9cf619311736313
#
_entry.id   a7c1350f2d25ee36b9cf619311736313
#
_cell.length_a   1.000
_cell.length_b   1.000
_cell.length_c   1.000
_cell.angle_alpha   90.00
_cell.angle_beta   90.00
_cell.angle_gamma   90.00
#
_symmetry.space_group_name_H-M   'P 1'
#
loop_
_entity.id
_entity.type
_entity.pdbx_description
1 polymer ?
#
loop_
_entity_poly.entity_id
_entity_poly.type
_entity_poly.pdbx_seq_one_letter_code
_entity_poly.pdbx_strand_id
1 'polypeptide(L)'
;SPPGRPKGEHRSAQHEGSSGSALLALDHVGKDYAKLALRGGRMRLVWDLLRGHGAASVFTALDDVSFSLERGQSLGIVGETGAGKSTLLKVVASVIRPTRGTVVVNGRVGALLELGSGFHPDYTGLANIDLAAALLGLDPAAIAGRRDEIIAFADIGEHIHEPIKHYSSGMVVRLGFAVATALRPEILITDDQPCLAEGEVRHVA
;
A
#
# COMPACT_ATOMS: atom_id res chain seq x y z
N SER A 1 -53.57 -30.61 2.63
CA SER A 1 -52.09 -30.68 2.79
C SER A 1 -51.39 -30.11 1.57
N PRO A 2 -50.56 -29.03 1.67
CA PRO A 2 -49.74 -28.57 0.59
C PRO A 2 -48.33 -29.21 0.64
N PRO A 3 -47.64 -29.39 -0.51
CA PRO A 3 -46.36 -30.03 -0.60
C PRO A 3 -45.21 -29.08 -0.21
N GLY A 4 -44.17 -29.67 0.37
CA GLY A 4 -43.03 -29.02 0.95
C GLY A 4 -42.14 -28.26 -0.05
N ARG A 5 -41.57 -27.14 0.42
CA ARG A 5 -40.50 -26.39 -0.23
C ARG A 5 -39.19 -27.17 -0.17
N PRO A 6 -38.40 -27.21 -1.24
CA PRO A 6 -37.04 -27.74 -1.19
C PRO A 6 -36.13 -26.79 -0.42
N LYS A 7 -35.33 -27.38 0.46
CA LYS A 7 -34.23 -26.72 1.17
C LYS A 7 -33.15 -26.26 0.15
N GLY A 8 -32.81 -24.99 0.17
CA GLY A 8 -31.70 -24.47 -0.58
C GLY A 8 -30.39 -25.05 -0.07
N GLU A 9 -29.70 -25.78 -0.92
CA GLU A 9 -28.32 -26.20 -0.70
C GLU A 9 -27.42 -24.98 -0.85
N HIS A 10 -26.82 -24.57 0.24
CA HIS A 10 -25.67 -23.69 0.23
C HIS A 10 -24.51 -24.43 -0.45
N ARG A 11 -24.30 -24.16 -1.71
CA ARG A 11 -23.08 -24.53 -2.41
C ARG A 11 -21.93 -23.69 -1.83
N SER A 12 -21.23 -24.26 -0.88
CA SER A 12 -19.90 -23.83 -0.49
C SER A 12 -19.00 -23.94 -1.71
N ALA A 13 -18.63 -22.80 -2.31
CA ALA A 13 -17.57 -22.75 -3.31
C ALA A 13 -16.26 -23.08 -2.59
N GLN A 14 -15.82 -24.32 -2.76
CA GLN A 14 -14.47 -24.74 -2.40
C GLN A 14 -13.50 -24.00 -3.31
N HIS A 15 -12.79 -23.01 -2.78
CA HIS A 15 -11.56 -22.47 -3.37
C HIS A 15 -10.44 -23.45 -3.04
N GLU A 16 -10.33 -24.52 -3.81
CA GLU A 16 -9.12 -25.33 -3.85
C GLU A 16 -8.02 -24.57 -4.62
N GLY A 17 -6.91 -24.40 -3.94
CA GLY A 17 -5.61 -23.95 -4.27
C GLY A 17 -5.16 -23.93 -5.73
N SER A 18 -4.85 -22.73 -6.19
CA SER A 18 -3.84 -22.48 -7.20
C SER A 18 -2.79 -21.55 -6.58
N SER A 19 -1.91 -22.09 -5.77
CA SER A 19 -0.81 -21.30 -5.15
C SER A 19 0.38 -21.08 -6.10
N GLY A 20 0.22 -21.33 -7.40
CA GLY A 20 1.30 -21.28 -8.38
C GLY A 20 1.35 -20.04 -9.28
N SER A 21 0.31 -19.19 -9.35
CA SER A 21 0.23 -18.08 -10.29
C SER A 21 -0.11 -16.72 -9.67
N ALA A 22 -0.46 -16.65 -8.38
CA ALA A 22 -0.82 -15.40 -7.74
C ALA A 22 0.39 -14.46 -7.64
N LEU A 23 0.22 -13.22 -8.12
CA LEU A 23 1.21 -12.17 -8.01
C LEU A 23 1.29 -11.61 -6.58
N LEU A 24 0.14 -11.56 -5.91
CA LEU A 24 -0.02 -11.19 -4.51
C LEU A 24 -1.01 -12.14 -3.86
N ALA A 25 -0.68 -12.64 -2.67
CA ALA A 25 -1.60 -13.44 -1.87
C ALA A 25 -1.50 -13.04 -0.39
N LEU A 26 -2.63 -12.79 0.22
CA LEU A 26 -2.78 -12.59 1.65
C LEU A 26 -3.61 -13.76 2.20
N ASP A 27 -3.13 -14.32 3.31
CA ASP A 27 -3.78 -15.44 3.99
C ASP A 27 -3.91 -15.15 5.48
N HIS A 28 -5.15 -14.95 5.94
CA HIS A 28 -5.52 -14.65 7.33
C HIS A 28 -4.70 -13.52 7.97
N VAL A 29 -4.46 -12.44 7.20
CA VAL A 29 -3.62 -11.32 7.63
C VAL A 29 -4.31 -10.47 8.67
N GLY A 30 -3.63 -10.31 9.82
CA GLY A 30 -4.03 -9.42 10.88
C GLY A 30 -2.90 -8.47 11.29
N LYS A 31 -3.26 -7.25 11.68
CA LYS A 31 -2.31 -6.24 12.19
C LYS A 31 -2.81 -5.58 13.44
N ASP A 32 -2.04 -5.77 14.49
CA ASP A 32 -2.29 -5.20 15.81
C ASP A 32 -1.26 -4.12 16.13
N TYR A 33 -1.71 -3.04 16.73
CA TYR A 33 -0.88 -1.97 17.27
C TYR A 33 -1.07 -1.88 18.80
N ALA A 34 0.02 -1.84 19.53
CA ALA A 34 -0.03 -1.56 20.96
C ALA A 34 -0.41 -0.08 21.18
N LYS A 35 -1.55 0.19 21.80
CA LYS A 35 -1.86 1.52 22.33
C LYS A 35 -1.14 1.67 23.67
N LEU A 36 -0.06 2.45 23.71
CA LEU A 36 0.44 2.94 25.00
C LEU A 36 -0.63 3.88 25.56
N ALA A 37 -1.29 3.45 26.63
CA ALA A 37 -2.18 4.30 27.37
C ALA A 37 -1.37 5.38 28.09
N LEU A 38 -1.10 6.51 27.41
CA LEU A 38 -0.49 7.71 28.00
C LEU A 38 -1.49 8.47 28.91
N ARG A 39 -2.47 7.78 29.52
CA ARG A 39 -3.37 8.34 30.52
C ARG A 39 -2.86 8.05 31.93
N GLY A 40 -1.92 8.86 32.38
CA GLY A 40 -1.44 8.82 33.77
C GLY A 40 0.04 9.17 33.82
N GLY A 41 0.43 10.04 34.76
CA GLY A 41 1.79 10.57 34.88
C GLY A 41 2.86 9.47 34.91
N ARG A 42 4.07 9.80 34.50
CA ARG A 42 5.25 8.92 34.35
C ARG A 42 5.43 7.92 35.52
N MET A 43 5.01 8.30 36.71
CA MET A 43 5.14 7.50 37.94
C MET A 43 4.17 6.30 37.97
N ARG A 44 2.97 6.44 37.37
CA ARG A 44 1.97 5.37 37.34
C ARG A 44 2.35 4.29 36.32
N LEU A 45 2.98 4.70 35.22
CA LEU A 45 3.52 3.78 34.21
C LEU A 45 4.60 2.86 34.79
N VAL A 46 5.49 3.40 35.61
CA VAL A 46 6.56 2.61 36.29
C VAL A 46 5.94 1.65 37.30
N TRP A 47 4.89 2.04 38.00
CA TRP A 47 4.20 1.17 38.95
C TRP A 47 3.40 0.03 38.31
N ASP A 48 2.77 0.31 37.16
CA ASP A 48 2.02 -0.68 36.38
C ASP A 48 2.97 -1.71 35.72
N LEU A 49 4.14 -1.26 35.25
CA LEU A 49 5.20 -2.14 34.75
C LEU A 49 5.80 -3.05 35.84
N LEU A 50 5.98 -2.51 37.06
CA LEU A 50 6.53 -3.29 38.19
C LEU A 50 5.51 -4.31 38.74
N ARG A 51 4.21 -4.09 38.55
CA ARG A 51 3.14 -4.99 38.99
C ARG A 51 2.70 -6.00 37.93
N GLY A 52 3.31 -5.98 36.73
CA GLY A 52 2.94 -6.91 35.64
C GLY A 52 1.53 -6.68 35.08
N HIS A 53 0.90 -5.54 35.38
CA HIS A 53 -0.46 -5.18 34.94
C HIS A 53 -0.44 -4.14 33.81
N GLY A 54 0.61 -4.12 33.01
CA GLY A 54 0.65 -3.34 31.78
C GLY A 54 -0.34 -3.89 30.75
N ALA A 55 -1.63 -3.66 30.95
CA ALA A 55 -2.62 -3.90 29.92
C ALA A 55 -2.43 -2.82 28.83
N ALA A 56 -1.45 -3.04 27.94
CA ALA A 56 -1.39 -2.33 26.69
C ALA A 56 -2.68 -2.66 25.94
N SER A 57 -3.58 -1.68 25.82
CA SER A 57 -4.76 -1.88 24.97
C SER A 57 -4.26 -2.10 23.54
N VAL A 58 -4.63 -3.20 22.94
CA VAL A 58 -4.30 -3.53 21.57
C VAL A 58 -5.37 -2.93 20.67
N PHE A 59 -4.94 -2.25 19.61
CA PHE A 59 -5.81 -1.79 18.54
C PHE A 59 -5.57 -2.68 17.32
N THR A 60 -6.59 -3.46 16.95
CA THR A 60 -6.55 -4.26 15.74
C THR A 60 -6.92 -3.39 14.55
N ALA A 61 -5.96 -3.16 13.65
CA ALA A 61 -6.14 -2.36 12.44
C ALA A 61 -6.55 -3.22 11.25
N LEU A 62 -6.13 -4.48 11.22
CA LEU A 62 -6.55 -5.49 10.24
C LEU A 62 -6.91 -6.76 10.98
N ASP A 63 -8.03 -7.37 10.61
CA ASP A 63 -8.49 -8.62 11.20
C ASP A 63 -8.93 -9.59 10.10
N ASP A 64 -8.20 -10.69 9.99
CA ASP A 64 -8.48 -11.83 9.12
C ASP A 64 -8.68 -11.51 7.62
N VAL A 65 -7.78 -10.69 7.04
CA VAL A 65 -7.85 -10.29 5.65
C VAL A 65 -7.21 -11.34 4.75
N SER A 66 -7.99 -11.88 3.80
CA SER A 66 -7.53 -12.89 2.84
C SER A 66 -8.01 -12.55 1.43
N PHE A 67 -7.08 -12.47 0.48
CA PHE A 67 -7.36 -12.36 -0.95
C PHE A 67 -6.13 -12.73 -1.77
N SER A 68 -6.33 -12.97 -3.06
CA SER A 68 -5.25 -13.16 -4.03
C SER A 68 -5.47 -12.28 -5.24
N LEU A 69 -4.37 -11.88 -5.89
CA LEU A 69 -4.35 -11.06 -7.08
C LEU A 69 -3.43 -11.68 -8.13
N GLU A 70 -3.93 -11.85 -9.33
CA GLU A 70 -3.18 -12.36 -10.47
C GLU A 70 -2.64 -11.21 -11.35
N ARG A 71 -1.76 -11.53 -12.29
CA ARG A 71 -1.30 -10.54 -13.28
C ARG A 71 -2.46 -9.97 -14.09
N GLY A 72 -2.43 -8.64 -14.26
CA GLY A 72 -3.46 -7.93 -15.03
C GLY A 72 -4.76 -7.67 -14.28
N GLN A 73 -4.88 -8.13 -13.03
CA GLN A 73 -6.03 -7.80 -12.19
C GLN A 73 -5.82 -6.49 -11.44
N SER A 74 -6.92 -5.79 -11.20
CA SER A 74 -6.98 -4.60 -10.35
C SER A 74 -7.89 -4.87 -9.16
N LEU A 75 -7.50 -4.37 -7.99
CA LEU A 75 -8.26 -4.48 -6.74
C LEU A 75 -8.49 -3.09 -6.16
N GLY A 76 -9.73 -2.69 -6.03
CA GLY A 76 -10.12 -1.48 -5.30
C GLY A 76 -10.44 -1.81 -3.83
N ILE A 77 -9.80 -1.08 -2.90
CA ILE A 77 -10.04 -1.22 -1.46
C ILE A 77 -10.90 -0.04 -1.02
N VAL A 78 -12.14 -0.31 -0.63
CA VAL A 78 -13.11 0.71 -0.23
C VAL A 78 -13.49 0.51 1.23
N GLY A 79 -13.69 1.61 1.95
CA GLY A 79 -14.09 1.58 3.36
C GLY A 79 -14.02 2.96 3.99
N GLU A 80 -14.57 3.12 5.18
CA GLU A 80 -14.56 4.37 5.95
C GLU A 80 -13.16 4.82 6.35
N THR A 81 -13.03 6.08 6.74
CA THR A 81 -11.77 6.59 7.31
C THR A 81 -11.46 5.83 8.61
N GLY A 82 -10.26 5.28 8.71
CA GLY A 82 -9.86 4.47 9.86
C GLY A 82 -10.13 2.97 9.71
N ALA A 83 -10.75 2.49 8.62
CA ALA A 83 -11.02 1.07 8.37
C ALA A 83 -9.76 0.21 8.10
N GLY A 84 -8.56 0.75 8.20
CA GLY A 84 -7.32 0.00 8.02
C GLY A 84 -6.76 -0.02 6.58
N LYS A 85 -7.37 0.67 5.61
CA LYS A 85 -6.94 0.69 4.20
C LYS A 85 -5.44 0.98 4.03
N SER A 86 -4.98 2.10 4.56
CA SER A 86 -3.55 2.48 4.47
C SER A 86 -2.63 1.51 5.23
N THR A 87 -3.12 0.86 6.29
CA THR A 87 -2.40 -0.21 6.97
C THR A 87 -2.24 -1.44 6.07
N LEU A 88 -3.31 -1.85 5.39
CA LEU A 88 -3.28 -2.96 4.44
C LEU A 88 -2.31 -2.68 3.28
N LEU A 89 -2.38 -1.49 2.69
CA LEU A 89 -1.46 -1.08 1.62
C LEU A 89 0.00 -1.10 2.08
N LYS A 90 0.29 -0.64 3.31
CA LYS A 90 1.65 -0.70 3.90
C LYS A 90 2.12 -2.14 4.15
N VAL A 91 1.21 -3.05 4.49
CA VAL A 91 1.52 -4.48 4.63
C VAL A 91 1.86 -5.08 3.26
N VAL A 92 1.04 -4.82 2.23
CA VAL A 92 1.28 -5.29 0.86
C VAL A 92 2.57 -4.71 0.29
N ALA A 93 2.85 -3.42 0.56
CA ALA A 93 4.11 -2.77 0.18
C ALA A 93 5.33 -3.25 0.97
N SER A 94 5.15 -4.19 1.90
CA SER A 94 6.21 -4.69 2.80
C SER A 94 6.86 -3.62 3.68
N VAL A 95 6.23 -2.46 3.85
CA VAL A 95 6.67 -1.37 4.74
C VAL A 95 6.49 -1.77 6.20
N ILE A 96 5.41 -2.51 6.51
CA ILE A 96 5.15 -3.04 7.84
C ILE A 96 4.86 -4.55 7.75
N ARG A 97 5.26 -5.29 8.78
CA ARG A 97 4.97 -6.72 8.88
C ARG A 97 3.59 -6.95 9.49
N PRO A 98 2.82 -7.94 9.02
CA PRO A 98 1.60 -8.36 9.69
C PRO A 98 1.92 -8.92 11.09
N THR A 99 0.93 -8.90 11.98
CA THR A 99 1.02 -9.52 13.32
C THR A 99 0.62 -11.00 13.24
N ARG A 100 -0.33 -11.30 12.33
CA ARG A 100 -0.85 -12.65 12.07
C ARG A 100 -0.97 -12.86 10.57
N GLY A 101 -1.00 -14.13 10.16
CA GLY A 101 -1.18 -14.53 8.76
C GLY A 101 0.07 -14.37 7.91
N THR A 102 -0.08 -14.57 6.62
CA THR A 102 1.03 -14.61 5.65
C THR A 102 0.75 -13.69 4.48
N VAL A 103 1.78 -13.01 3.99
CA VAL A 103 1.74 -12.21 2.75
C VAL A 103 2.81 -12.73 1.82
N VAL A 104 2.40 -13.12 0.63
CA VAL A 104 3.29 -13.56 -0.45
C VAL A 104 3.22 -12.55 -1.59
N VAL A 105 4.36 -12.01 -1.98
CA VAL A 105 4.49 -11.04 -3.07
C VAL A 105 5.47 -11.60 -4.11
N ASN A 106 4.95 -11.95 -5.28
CA ASN A 106 5.71 -12.55 -6.39
C ASN A 106 5.96 -11.53 -7.50
N GLY A 107 6.60 -10.40 -7.15
CA GLY A 107 6.91 -9.35 -8.10
C GLY A 107 7.43 -8.10 -7.42
N ARG A 108 7.87 -7.14 -8.26
CA ARG A 108 8.31 -5.83 -7.76
C ARG A 108 7.09 -4.95 -7.46
N VAL A 109 7.07 -4.38 -6.25
CA VAL A 109 6.02 -3.48 -5.81
C VAL A 109 6.47 -2.03 -6.02
N GLY A 110 5.69 -1.28 -6.78
CA GLY A 110 5.76 0.19 -6.84
C GLY A 110 4.68 0.76 -5.94
N ALA A 111 5.05 1.32 -4.80
CA ALA A 111 4.10 1.89 -3.86
C ALA A 111 4.08 3.41 -3.99
N LEU A 112 2.94 3.96 -4.39
CA LEU A 112 2.66 5.40 -4.43
C LEU A 112 1.92 5.84 -3.15
N LEU A 113 2.23 5.20 -2.02
CA LEU A 113 1.54 5.44 -0.73
C LEU A 113 1.74 6.85 -0.20
N GLU A 114 2.82 7.50 -0.63
CA GLU A 114 3.15 8.87 -0.25
C GLU A 114 3.84 9.53 -1.47
N LEU A 115 3.05 9.89 -2.49
CA LEU A 115 3.54 10.57 -3.69
C LEU A 115 4.34 11.83 -3.32
N GLY A 116 5.64 11.80 -3.61
CA GLY A 116 6.55 12.92 -3.33
C GLY A 116 7.14 12.95 -1.92
N SER A 117 6.77 12.06 -1.00
CA SER A 117 7.34 12.05 0.37
C SER A 117 8.84 11.68 0.39
N GLY A 118 9.32 10.98 -0.64
CA GLY A 118 10.73 10.69 -0.84
C GLY A 118 11.51 11.78 -1.59
N PHE A 119 10.82 12.84 -2.06
CA PHE A 119 11.46 13.93 -2.77
C PHE A 119 12.10 14.95 -1.82
N HIS A 120 13.28 15.41 -2.18
CA HIS A 120 13.96 16.48 -1.44
C HIS A 120 13.50 17.85 -1.97
N PRO A 121 12.94 18.73 -1.11
CA PRO A 121 12.32 19.98 -1.55
C PRO A 121 13.29 20.95 -2.25
N ASP A 122 14.56 20.94 -1.87
CA ASP A 122 15.58 21.82 -2.45
C ASP A 122 16.25 21.26 -3.71
N TYR A 123 15.95 20.01 -4.09
CA TYR A 123 16.47 19.40 -5.30
C TYR A 123 15.52 19.69 -6.47
N THR A 124 16.10 19.78 -7.67
CA THR A 124 15.33 19.89 -8.91
C THR A 124 14.51 18.63 -9.17
N GLY A 125 13.54 18.70 -10.07
CA GLY A 125 12.79 17.51 -10.50
C GLY A 125 13.73 16.42 -11.03
N LEU A 126 14.74 16.78 -11.83
CA LEU A 126 15.76 15.84 -12.33
C LEU A 126 16.52 15.15 -11.20
N ALA A 127 17.01 15.91 -10.23
CA ALA A 127 17.75 15.37 -9.10
C ALA A 127 16.86 14.46 -8.22
N ASN A 128 15.57 14.75 -8.16
CA ASN A 128 14.61 13.91 -7.43
C ASN A 128 14.26 12.60 -8.20
N ILE A 129 14.28 12.60 -9.52
CA ILE A 129 14.20 11.35 -10.31
C ILE A 129 15.36 10.43 -9.92
N ASP A 130 16.60 10.95 -9.92
CA ASP A 130 17.80 10.19 -9.57
C ASP A 130 17.77 9.72 -8.10
N LEU A 131 17.32 10.57 -7.18
CA LEU A 131 17.15 10.24 -5.76
C LEU A 131 16.14 9.10 -5.57
N ALA A 132 14.97 9.20 -6.21
CA ALA A 132 13.94 8.16 -6.12
C ALA A 132 14.42 6.83 -6.67
N ALA A 133 15.16 6.85 -7.78
CA ALA A 133 15.79 5.68 -8.35
C ALA A 133 16.78 5.01 -7.39
N ALA A 134 17.63 5.81 -6.76
CA ALA A 134 18.61 5.31 -5.78
C ALA A 134 17.93 4.70 -4.56
N LEU A 135 16.86 5.33 -4.04
CA LEU A 135 16.07 4.81 -2.92
C LEU A 135 15.40 3.47 -3.22
N LEU A 136 15.06 3.24 -4.50
CA LEU A 136 14.45 2.00 -4.98
C LEU A 136 15.50 0.95 -5.38
N GLY A 137 16.78 1.24 -5.18
CA GLY A 137 17.89 0.32 -5.47
C GLY A 137 18.10 0.05 -6.97
N LEU A 138 17.73 1.01 -7.83
CA LEU A 138 17.85 0.88 -9.28
C LEU A 138 19.24 1.27 -9.76
N ASP A 139 19.67 0.64 -10.84
CA ASP A 139 20.88 1.02 -11.54
C ASP A 139 20.72 2.42 -12.13
N PRO A 140 21.63 3.38 -11.82
CA PRO A 140 21.64 4.71 -12.41
C PRO A 140 21.61 4.72 -13.94
N ALA A 141 22.25 3.74 -14.59
CA ALA A 141 22.26 3.62 -16.06
C ALA A 141 20.87 3.27 -16.61
N ALA A 142 20.10 2.44 -15.89
CA ALA A 142 18.73 2.06 -16.27
C ALA A 142 17.78 3.27 -16.20
N ILE A 143 17.99 4.14 -15.23
CA ILE A 143 17.20 5.38 -15.07
C ILE A 143 17.60 6.42 -16.11
N ALA A 144 18.90 6.59 -16.37
CA ALA A 144 19.38 7.53 -17.38
C ALA A 144 18.74 7.24 -18.75
N GLY A 145 18.59 5.96 -19.11
CA GLY A 145 17.93 5.54 -20.35
C GLY A 145 16.42 5.78 -20.41
N ARG A 146 15.78 6.09 -19.27
CA ARG A 146 14.33 6.35 -19.17
C ARG A 146 13.98 7.78 -18.76
N ARG A 147 14.98 8.60 -18.52
CA ARG A 147 14.80 9.97 -18.02
C ARG A 147 13.89 10.79 -18.92
N ASP A 148 14.08 10.73 -20.23
CA ASP A 148 13.26 11.47 -21.18
C ASP A 148 11.81 10.97 -21.20
N GLU A 149 11.58 9.65 -21.05
CA GLU A 149 10.24 9.06 -20.89
C GLU A 149 9.55 9.58 -19.63
N ILE A 150 10.28 9.62 -18.50
CA ILE A 150 9.76 10.14 -17.22
C ILE A 150 9.38 11.62 -17.34
N ILE A 151 10.25 12.43 -17.94
CA ILE A 151 10.01 13.88 -18.10
C ILE A 151 8.81 14.12 -18.99
N ALA A 152 8.74 13.43 -20.13
CA ALA A 152 7.62 13.54 -21.07
C ALA A 152 6.30 13.12 -20.42
N PHE A 153 6.31 12.04 -19.63
CA PHE A 153 5.11 11.55 -18.95
C PHE A 153 4.67 12.49 -17.81
N ALA A 154 5.62 13.06 -17.06
CA ALA A 154 5.31 14.01 -16.00
C ALA A 154 4.66 15.30 -16.56
N ASP A 155 5.00 15.69 -17.79
CA ASP A 155 4.45 16.84 -18.50
C ASP A 155 4.42 18.11 -17.63
N ILE A 156 5.57 18.44 -17.01
CA ILE A 156 5.78 19.63 -16.18
C ILE A 156 6.68 20.68 -16.85
N GLY A 157 7.07 20.43 -18.08
CA GLY A 157 7.86 21.37 -18.90
C GLY A 157 9.20 21.75 -18.28
N GLU A 158 9.57 23.01 -18.44
CA GLU A 158 10.85 23.55 -17.96
C GLU A 158 10.98 23.53 -16.42
N HIS A 159 9.88 23.41 -15.68
CA HIS A 159 9.93 23.29 -14.22
C HIS A 159 10.73 22.09 -13.73
N ILE A 160 11.00 21.11 -14.61
CA ILE A 160 11.84 19.96 -14.26
C ILE A 160 13.23 20.37 -13.75
N HIS A 161 13.71 21.54 -14.14
CA HIS A 161 14.99 22.12 -13.74
C HIS A 161 14.91 22.97 -12.46
N GLU A 162 13.71 23.22 -11.94
CA GLU A 162 13.46 23.99 -10.72
C GLU A 162 13.41 23.10 -9.48
N PRO A 163 13.72 23.65 -8.28
CA PRO A 163 13.53 22.95 -7.01
C PRO A 163 12.05 22.59 -6.79
N ILE A 164 11.80 21.38 -6.27
CA ILE A 164 10.43 20.86 -6.04
C ILE A 164 9.61 21.74 -5.09
N LYS A 165 10.23 22.46 -4.16
CA LYS A 165 9.53 23.42 -3.30
C LYS A 165 8.75 24.51 -4.05
N HIS A 166 9.05 24.73 -5.33
CA HIS A 166 8.33 25.67 -6.20
C HIS A 166 7.21 25.00 -7.00
N TYR A 167 7.07 23.67 -6.89
CA TYR A 167 6.05 22.92 -7.59
C TYR A 167 4.68 23.07 -6.93
N SER A 168 3.63 23.05 -7.73
CA SER A 168 2.29 22.81 -7.23
C SER A 168 2.17 21.35 -6.74
N SER A 169 1.21 21.08 -5.86
CA SER A 169 0.93 19.70 -5.42
C SER A 169 0.66 18.75 -6.60
N GLY A 170 -0.04 19.23 -7.64
CA GLY A 170 -0.28 18.47 -8.86
C GLY A 170 1.00 18.11 -9.61
N MET A 171 1.97 19.01 -9.71
CA MET A 171 3.26 18.75 -10.36
C MET A 171 4.06 17.70 -9.59
N VAL A 172 4.06 17.77 -8.26
CA VAL A 172 4.72 16.76 -7.40
C VAL A 172 4.11 15.38 -7.62
N VAL A 173 2.78 15.30 -7.63
CA VAL A 173 2.04 14.05 -7.89
C VAL A 173 2.36 13.50 -9.29
N ARG A 174 2.34 14.34 -10.33
CA ARG A 174 2.64 13.94 -11.71
C ARG A 174 4.05 13.41 -11.85
N LEU A 175 5.05 14.09 -11.26
CA LEU A 175 6.43 13.63 -11.26
C LEU A 175 6.58 12.30 -10.51
N GLY A 176 5.99 12.18 -9.32
CA GLY A 176 6.02 10.94 -8.53
C GLY A 176 5.40 9.77 -9.27
N PHE A 177 4.25 9.99 -9.94
CA PHE A 177 3.59 8.97 -10.73
C PHE A 177 4.42 8.58 -11.97
N ALA A 178 5.04 9.55 -12.65
CA ALA A 178 5.92 9.30 -13.79
C ALA A 178 7.12 8.43 -13.39
N VAL A 179 7.76 8.74 -12.28
CA VAL A 179 8.87 7.93 -11.76
C VAL A 179 8.42 6.51 -11.44
N ALA A 180 7.34 6.36 -10.69
CA ALA A 180 6.85 5.06 -10.26
C ALA A 180 6.43 4.16 -11.42
N THR A 181 5.79 4.73 -12.45
CA THR A 181 5.34 3.97 -13.64
C THR A 181 6.49 3.60 -14.56
N ALA A 182 7.50 4.46 -14.68
CA ALA A 182 8.70 4.17 -15.49
C ALA A 182 9.47 2.95 -14.97
N LEU A 183 9.32 2.61 -13.68
CA LEU A 183 9.95 1.43 -13.08
C LEU A 183 9.28 0.12 -13.50
N ARG A 184 8.11 0.19 -14.14
CA ARG A 184 7.28 -0.96 -14.56
C ARG A 184 7.17 -2.01 -13.45
N PRO A 185 6.66 -1.63 -12.27
CA PRO A 185 6.42 -2.60 -11.22
C PRO A 185 5.35 -3.60 -11.68
N GLU A 186 5.45 -4.85 -11.23
CA GLU A 186 4.41 -5.84 -11.47
C GLU A 186 3.16 -5.57 -10.64
N ILE A 187 3.33 -4.92 -9.46
CA ILE A 187 2.24 -4.49 -8.57
C ILE A 187 2.37 -2.99 -8.35
N LEU A 188 1.36 -2.23 -8.72
CA LEU A 188 1.29 -0.79 -8.44
C LEU A 188 0.25 -0.55 -7.33
N ILE A 189 0.68 0.10 -6.24
CA ILE A 189 -0.18 0.45 -5.11
C ILE A 189 -0.36 1.97 -5.10
N THR A 190 -1.62 2.42 -5.10
CA THR A 190 -1.98 3.84 -4.97
C THR A 190 -2.88 4.04 -3.76
N ASP A 191 -2.65 5.08 -2.97
CA ASP A 191 -3.52 5.50 -1.86
C ASP A 191 -4.20 6.83 -2.25
N ASP A 192 -5.50 6.97 -1.93
CA ASP A 192 -6.32 8.18 -2.15
C ASP A 192 -6.39 8.75 -3.59
N GLN A 193 -6.14 7.93 -4.62
CA GLN A 193 -6.39 8.33 -6.01
C GLN A 193 -7.71 7.72 -6.51
N PRO A 194 -8.58 8.48 -7.19
CA PRO A 194 -9.71 7.89 -7.89
C PRO A 194 -9.16 6.92 -8.94
N CYS A 195 -9.46 5.64 -8.78
CA CYS A 195 -9.07 4.61 -9.74
C CYS A 195 -9.58 4.97 -11.14
N LEU A 196 -8.65 5.28 -12.06
CA LEU A 196 -8.92 5.46 -13.48
C LEU A 196 -8.90 4.14 -14.25
N ALA A 197 -8.99 3.00 -13.55
CA ALA A 197 -9.04 1.68 -14.20
C ALA A 197 -10.43 1.09 -14.07
N GLU A 198 -11.05 0.75 -15.19
CA GLU A 198 -12.19 -0.17 -15.26
C GLU A 198 -11.71 -1.54 -14.76
N GLY A 199 -11.95 -1.86 -13.50
CA GLY A 199 -11.56 -3.10 -12.85
C GLY A 199 -12.57 -3.52 -11.80
N GLU A 200 -12.58 -4.81 -11.48
CA GLU A 200 -13.47 -5.41 -10.48
C GLU A 200 -13.19 -4.81 -9.10
N VAL A 201 -14.16 -4.12 -8.52
CA VAL A 201 -14.08 -3.59 -7.16
C VAL A 201 -14.49 -4.68 -6.19
N ARG A 202 -13.57 -5.18 -5.37
CA ARG A 202 -13.87 -6.11 -4.28
C ARG A 202 -13.93 -5.34 -2.96
N HIS A 203 -15.02 -5.51 -2.24
CA HIS A 203 -15.13 -5.03 -0.88
C HIS A 203 -14.39 -5.99 0.06
N VAL A 204 -13.40 -5.48 0.76
CA VAL A 204 -12.73 -6.19 1.85
C VAL A 204 -13.30 -5.60 3.14
N ALA A 205 -14.21 -6.33 3.76
CA ALA A 205 -14.86 -5.97 5.02
C ALA A 205 -14.01 -6.40 6.22
#